data_c2733400928b9bb473a457a0683188d7
#
_entry.id   c2733400928b9bb473a457a0683188d7
#
_cell.length_a   1.000
_cell.length_b   1.000
_cell.length_c   1.000
_cell.angle_alpha   90.00
_cell.angle_beta   90.00
_cell.angle_gamma   90.00
#
_symmetry.space_group_name_H-M   'P 1'
#
loop_
_entity.id
_entity.type
_entity.pdbx_description
1 polymer ?
#
loop_
_entity_poly.entity_id
_entity_poly.type
_entity_poly.pdbx_seq_one_letter_code
_entity_poly.pdbx_strand_id
1 'polypeptide(L)'
;MTRKLSNRLIGAFALASTALAGPALATEGYFQAGYGTVQKAEAGAGVANPQDAMALSINPAGLVDLPHMITGGVTMFMPFRGYTATGPGGLTAPGAFIPQTTRIDSTDNYFLMPHFAYSMPIDGDTAWGVAMFGNGGMNTTYQNVLNTFPTPNCVGGVFCGGKAGVDLKQMFITAGFAKRFGAVSVGVAPVLAVQMFKAEGLAQFGFPFAGFFPPGFLPTFSANPFNLTNNGTSLSYGGGLRAGVEWKVTPSLRVGVSGQTPLWMTAFSKYSGLFANGGKFNIPANITAGVAFDVMPNLTLMAEYKRIFYSGVPAIANTGASIIVPFVAPPGPGALLGAPGGPGFGWRDVNAFTVAAEWRVLPQLALRAGYTHNTNPVRWNEVTFNILAPGVVTDHISAGLGYKYNENLTFDLAMTVVPTKTVTGPEMTPFGYNIARSITLSMHQFEASLGVSYKFGDKPRPVVAKY
;
A
#
# COMPACT_ATOMS: atom_id res chain seq x y z
N MET A 1 30.73 -12.44 28.42
CA MET A 1 30.63 -11.82 27.07
C MET A 1 29.21 -11.76 26.52
N THR A 2 28.31 -12.61 26.93
CA THR A 2 26.92 -12.76 26.45
C THR A 2 25.95 -11.61 26.86
N ARG A 3 26.11 -10.97 28.00
CA ARG A 3 25.23 -9.89 28.46
C ARG A 3 25.42 -8.53 27.71
N LYS A 4 26.61 -8.29 27.16
CA LYS A 4 26.88 -7.03 26.40
C LYS A 4 26.34 -7.08 24.96
N LEU A 5 26.13 -8.27 24.38
CA LEU A 5 25.52 -8.40 23.04
C LEU A 5 24.00 -8.19 23.08
N SER A 6 23.30 -8.65 24.15
CA SER A 6 21.86 -8.49 24.26
C SER A 6 21.42 -7.01 24.37
N ASN A 7 22.20 -6.22 25.13
CA ASN A 7 21.89 -4.79 25.29
C ASN A 7 22.23 -3.95 24.04
N ARG A 8 23.15 -4.42 23.18
CA ARG A 8 23.44 -3.75 21.90
C ARG A 8 22.41 -4.07 20.83
N LEU A 9 21.83 -5.27 20.84
CA LEU A 9 20.70 -5.65 19.96
C LEU A 9 19.41 -4.92 20.34
N ILE A 10 19.11 -4.74 21.63
CA ILE A 10 17.95 -3.98 22.12
C ILE A 10 18.14 -2.47 21.79
N GLY A 11 19.34 -1.94 21.93
CA GLY A 11 19.66 -0.55 21.54
C GLY A 11 19.58 -0.31 20.03
N ALA A 12 19.93 -1.28 19.18
CA ALA A 12 19.77 -1.21 17.73
C ALA A 12 18.29 -1.29 17.32
N PHE A 13 17.47 -2.05 18.06
CA PHE A 13 16.02 -2.12 17.84
C PHE A 13 15.31 -0.80 18.20
N ALA A 14 15.74 -0.12 19.26
CA ALA A 14 15.21 1.19 19.67
C ALA A 14 15.66 2.33 18.75
N LEU A 15 16.85 2.27 18.15
CA LEU A 15 17.33 3.24 17.18
C LEU A 15 16.70 3.05 15.79
N ALA A 16 16.34 1.82 15.40
CA ALA A 16 15.61 1.56 14.17
C ALA A 16 14.17 2.10 14.21
N SER A 17 13.57 2.24 15.39
CA SER A 17 12.21 2.77 15.54
C SER A 17 12.08 4.27 15.35
N THR A 18 13.16 5.07 15.46
CA THR A 18 13.13 6.52 15.27
C THR A 18 13.48 6.98 13.85
N ALA A 19 14.08 6.11 13.02
CA ALA A 19 14.41 6.38 11.61
C ALA A 19 13.28 6.04 10.62
N LEU A 20 12.11 5.56 11.09
CA LEU A 20 11.05 4.92 10.30
C LEU A 20 9.98 5.89 9.76
N ALA A 21 10.27 7.18 9.60
CA ALA A 21 9.30 8.17 9.14
C ALA A 21 9.34 8.42 7.62
N GLY A 22 9.61 7.42 6.79
CA GLY A 22 9.43 7.51 5.34
C GLY A 22 8.00 7.08 4.93
N PRO A 23 7.30 7.80 4.04
CA PRO A 23 6.01 7.35 3.51
C PRO A 23 6.19 6.13 2.63
N ALA A 24 5.34 5.12 2.85
CA ALA A 24 5.22 3.95 1.97
C ALA A 24 4.14 4.22 0.93
N LEU A 25 4.42 3.95 -0.33
CA LEU A 25 3.46 4.04 -1.43
C LEU A 25 3.46 2.75 -2.24
N ALA A 26 2.33 2.43 -2.84
CA ALA A 26 2.03 1.11 -3.31
C ALA A 26 1.63 1.09 -4.79
N THR A 27 1.63 -0.10 -5.38
CA THR A 27 1.50 -0.32 -6.82
C THR A 27 0.22 -1.03 -7.23
N GLU A 28 -0.40 -1.82 -6.37
CA GLU A 28 -1.70 -2.48 -6.59
C GLU A 28 -2.82 -1.67 -5.90
N GLY A 29 -3.11 -0.49 -6.43
CA GLY A 29 -3.82 0.57 -5.71
C GLY A 29 -2.86 1.27 -4.75
N TYR A 30 -2.95 1.03 -3.44
CA TYR A 30 -1.95 1.49 -2.47
C TYR A 30 -1.19 0.35 -1.75
N PHE A 31 -1.34 -0.90 -2.18
CA PHE A 31 -0.54 -2.03 -1.71
C PHE A 31 0.73 -2.18 -2.53
N GLN A 32 1.82 -2.62 -1.91
CA GLN A 32 3.02 -3.01 -2.63
C GLN A 32 2.84 -4.34 -3.36
N ALA A 33 3.49 -4.52 -4.50
CA ALA A 33 3.52 -5.79 -5.22
C ALA A 33 4.26 -6.87 -4.40
N GLY A 34 5.34 -6.51 -3.72
CA GLY A 34 6.08 -7.38 -2.79
C GLY A 34 6.68 -6.56 -1.65
N TYR A 35 7.00 -7.18 -0.52
CA TYR A 35 7.42 -6.49 0.70
C TYR A 35 8.92 -6.64 0.99
N GLY A 36 9.55 -7.73 0.53
CA GLY A 36 10.99 -7.98 0.63
C GLY A 36 11.70 -7.82 -0.72
N THR A 37 13.03 -7.68 -0.71
CA THR A 37 13.83 -7.47 -1.93
C THR A 37 13.69 -8.63 -2.92
N VAL A 38 13.67 -9.87 -2.45
CA VAL A 38 13.49 -11.06 -3.30
C VAL A 38 12.11 -11.02 -3.98
N GLN A 39 11.05 -10.78 -3.21
CA GLN A 39 9.69 -10.68 -3.73
C GLN A 39 9.54 -9.54 -4.76
N LYS A 40 10.21 -8.40 -4.53
CA LYS A 40 10.23 -7.27 -5.49
C LYS A 40 10.93 -7.65 -6.79
N ALA A 41 12.02 -8.43 -6.73
CA ALA A 41 12.70 -8.92 -7.92
C ALA A 41 11.80 -9.83 -8.77
N GLU A 42 10.82 -10.47 -8.15
CA GLU A 42 9.84 -11.38 -8.74
C GLU A 42 8.47 -10.71 -8.95
N ALA A 43 8.43 -9.37 -9.00
CA ALA A 43 7.21 -8.56 -9.16
C ALA A 43 6.10 -8.89 -8.16
N GLY A 44 6.45 -9.37 -6.97
CA GLY A 44 5.53 -9.70 -5.88
C GLY A 44 5.21 -11.17 -5.70
N ALA A 45 5.68 -12.05 -6.57
CA ALA A 45 5.50 -13.49 -6.41
C ALA A 45 6.20 -14.04 -5.15
N GLY A 46 5.68 -15.15 -4.60
CA GLY A 46 6.25 -15.79 -3.41
C GLY A 46 5.27 -16.62 -2.59
N VAL A 47 3.99 -16.72 -2.97
CA VAL A 47 2.97 -17.43 -2.18
C VAL A 47 3.24 -18.94 -2.06
N ALA A 48 3.92 -19.54 -3.05
CA ALA A 48 4.30 -20.95 -3.10
C ALA A 48 5.83 -21.16 -3.20
N ASN A 49 6.65 -20.12 -2.98
CA ASN A 49 8.10 -20.18 -3.10
C ASN A 49 8.78 -19.34 -1.99
N PRO A 50 8.77 -19.80 -0.73
CA PRO A 50 9.45 -19.11 0.36
C PRO A 50 10.98 -19.17 0.18
N GLN A 51 11.64 -18.01 0.05
CA GLN A 51 13.08 -17.92 -0.21
C GLN A 51 13.87 -17.31 0.95
N ASP A 52 13.24 -16.39 1.69
CA ASP A 52 13.81 -15.72 2.85
C ASP A 52 12.73 -15.48 3.93
N ALA A 53 13.13 -14.90 5.07
CA ALA A 53 12.23 -14.70 6.20
C ALA A 53 11.05 -13.75 5.88
N MET A 54 11.14 -12.94 4.81
CA MET A 54 10.03 -12.11 4.35
C MET A 54 8.88 -12.92 3.72
N ALA A 55 9.02 -14.24 3.50
CA ALA A 55 7.91 -15.12 3.12
C ALA A 55 6.72 -15.01 4.09
N LEU A 56 6.96 -14.74 5.39
CA LEU A 56 5.92 -14.46 6.38
C LEU A 56 4.99 -13.31 5.97
N SER A 57 5.49 -12.35 5.20
CA SER A 57 4.70 -11.20 4.72
C SER A 57 3.68 -11.57 3.64
N ILE A 58 3.83 -12.71 2.98
CA ILE A 58 2.91 -13.21 1.94
C ILE A 58 2.17 -14.45 2.42
N ASN A 59 2.90 -15.53 2.78
CA ASN A 59 2.33 -16.80 3.19
C ASN A 59 3.05 -17.35 4.44
N PRO A 60 2.42 -17.29 5.63
CA PRO A 60 3.04 -17.78 6.85
C PRO A 60 3.36 -19.29 6.82
N ALA A 61 2.67 -20.08 5.97
CA ALA A 61 2.94 -21.51 5.84
C ALA A 61 4.37 -21.81 5.36
N GLY A 62 4.97 -20.90 4.58
CA GLY A 62 6.34 -21.05 4.08
C GLY A 62 7.43 -21.00 5.14
N LEU A 63 7.14 -20.58 6.37
CA LEU A 63 8.14 -20.51 7.45
C LEU A 63 8.80 -21.86 7.73
N VAL A 64 8.09 -22.98 7.58
CA VAL A 64 8.63 -24.33 7.86
C VAL A 64 9.70 -24.79 6.84
N ASP A 65 9.81 -24.11 5.70
CA ASP A 65 10.81 -24.38 4.67
C ASP A 65 12.06 -23.52 4.82
N LEU A 66 12.05 -22.57 5.76
CA LEU A 66 13.12 -21.63 5.97
C LEU A 66 14.10 -22.11 7.05
N PRO A 67 15.40 -21.86 6.89
CA PRO A 67 16.37 -22.07 7.96
C PRO A 67 16.19 -21.02 9.07
N HIS A 68 16.93 -21.17 10.15
CA HIS A 68 17.13 -20.11 11.13
C HIS A 68 17.86 -18.94 10.44
N MET A 69 17.13 -17.83 10.20
CA MET A 69 17.68 -16.71 9.45
C MET A 69 17.05 -15.37 9.84
N ILE A 70 17.76 -14.33 9.47
CA ILE A 70 17.31 -12.94 9.51
C ILE A 70 17.41 -12.36 8.10
N THR A 71 16.41 -11.57 7.71
CA THR A 71 16.39 -10.84 6.44
C THR A 71 16.08 -9.39 6.74
N GLY A 72 16.79 -8.48 6.12
CA GLY A 72 16.51 -7.04 6.22
C GLY A 72 16.87 -6.32 4.93
N GLY A 73 16.27 -5.18 4.72
CA GLY A 73 16.55 -4.38 3.55
C GLY A 73 15.78 -3.06 3.51
N VAL A 74 16.01 -2.34 2.44
CA VAL A 74 15.37 -1.05 2.17
C VAL A 74 15.04 -0.92 0.69
N THR A 75 13.86 -0.39 0.40
CA THR A 75 13.45 -0.03 -0.94
C THR A 75 13.35 1.49 -1.05
N MET A 76 13.97 2.06 -2.08
CA MET A 76 13.68 3.41 -2.56
C MET A 76 12.53 3.31 -3.55
N PHE A 77 11.40 3.88 -3.21
CA PHE A 77 10.22 3.96 -4.06
C PHE A 77 10.07 5.36 -4.63
N MET A 78 9.93 5.47 -5.95
CA MET A 78 9.90 6.72 -6.69
C MET A 78 8.66 6.81 -7.59
N PRO A 79 7.50 7.19 -7.06
CA PRO A 79 6.31 7.43 -7.86
C PRO A 79 6.30 8.88 -8.38
N PHE A 80 6.05 9.04 -9.66
CA PHE A 80 5.86 10.32 -10.33
C PHE A 80 4.40 10.46 -10.73
N ARG A 81 3.69 11.39 -10.09
CA ARG A 81 2.25 11.55 -10.21
C ARG A 81 1.90 12.97 -10.56
N GLY A 82 0.85 13.12 -11.36
CA GLY A 82 0.34 14.43 -11.71
C GLY A 82 -1.05 14.38 -12.30
N TYR A 83 -1.61 15.54 -12.54
CA TYR A 83 -2.89 15.67 -13.23
C TYR A 83 -2.87 16.83 -14.23
N THR A 84 -3.82 16.78 -15.15
CA THR A 84 -4.16 17.87 -16.07
C THR A 84 -5.65 18.11 -15.98
N ALA A 85 -6.09 19.37 -15.98
CA ALA A 85 -7.50 19.75 -16.00
C ALA A 85 -7.78 20.66 -17.20
N THR A 86 -8.64 20.23 -18.11
CA THR A 86 -8.97 20.93 -19.35
C THR A 86 -10.44 21.31 -19.43
N GLY A 87 -10.78 22.27 -20.28
CA GLY A 87 -12.11 22.81 -20.45
C GLY A 87 -12.33 24.11 -19.67
N PRO A 88 -13.49 24.79 -19.86
CA PRO A 88 -13.75 26.08 -19.26
C PRO A 88 -13.70 26.01 -17.73
N GLY A 89 -12.96 26.93 -17.10
CA GLY A 89 -12.77 27.02 -15.66
C GLY A 89 -13.30 28.33 -15.09
N GLY A 90 -13.33 28.43 -13.75
CA GLY A 90 -13.72 29.65 -13.04
C GLY A 90 -15.22 29.96 -13.09
N LEU A 91 -15.56 31.23 -13.17
CA LEU A 91 -16.95 31.73 -13.13
C LEU A 91 -17.85 31.20 -14.25
N THR A 92 -17.28 30.77 -15.39
CA THR A 92 -18.03 30.23 -16.54
C THR A 92 -18.49 28.79 -16.36
N ALA A 93 -18.00 28.10 -15.33
CA ALA A 93 -18.43 26.76 -14.95
C ALA A 93 -18.78 26.74 -13.44
N PRO A 94 -19.97 27.14 -13.05
CA PRO A 94 -20.39 27.20 -11.65
C PRO A 94 -20.18 25.85 -10.99
N GLY A 95 -19.57 25.84 -9.79
CA GLY A 95 -19.32 24.66 -9.01
C GLY A 95 -18.06 23.87 -9.39
N ALA A 96 -17.27 24.31 -10.37
CA ALA A 96 -15.98 23.66 -10.66
C ALA A 96 -15.05 23.74 -9.45
N PHE A 97 -14.53 22.58 -9.02
CA PHE A 97 -13.58 22.50 -7.91
C PHE A 97 -12.14 22.73 -8.37
N ILE A 98 -11.81 22.24 -9.56
CA ILE A 98 -10.43 22.17 -10.04
C ILE A 98 -10.15 23.31 -11.00
N PRO A 99 -9.10 24.12 -10.79
CA PRO A 99 -8.71 25.13 -11.75
C PRO A 99 -8.25 24.49 -13.06
N GLN A 100 -8.48 25.19 -14.19
CA GLN A 100 -7.91 24.79 -15.45
C GLN A 100 -6.37 24.85 -15.34
N THR A 101 -5.72 23.78 -15.78
CA THR A 101 -4.25 23.71 -15.76
C THR A 101 -3.73 22.80 -16.86
N THR A 102 -2.50 23.05 -17.31
CA THR A 102 -1.79 22.14 -18.22
C THR A 102 -1.45 20.85 -17.46
N ARG A 103 -0.26 20.77 -16.88
CA ARG A 103 0.13 19.64 -16.04
C ARG A 103 0.66 20.15 -14.72
N ILE A 104 0.17 19.57 -13.65
CA ILE A 104 0.70 19.77 -12.29
C ILE A 104 1.21 18.43 -11.78
N ASP A 105 2.48 18.39 -11.40
CA ASP A 105 3.13 17.22 -10.84
C ASP A 105 3.22 17.34 -9.32
N SER A 106 3.05 16.20 -8.63
CA SER A 106 3.34 16.09 -7.21
C SER A 106 4.84 16.27 -6.95
N THR A 107 5.18 16.99 -5.92
CA THR A 107 6.59 17.27 -5.55
C THR A 107 7.23 16.21 -4.67
N ASP A 108 6.43 15.37 -4.00
CA ASP A 108 6.93 14.31 -3.13
C ASP A 108 7.06 13.00 -3.90
N ASN A 109 8.29 12.66 -4.30
CA ASN A 109 8.55 11.55 -5.21
C ASN A 109 9.54 10.50 -4.71
N TYR A 110 10.08 10.63 -3.48
CA TYR A 110 11.13 9.74 -2.97
C TYR A 110 10.79 9.22 -1.59
N PHE A 111 10.67 7.89 -1.46
CA PHE A 111 10.23 7.25 -0.23
C PHE A 111 11.08 6.03 0.08
N LEU A 112 11.63 5.98 1.31
CA LEU A 112 12.35 4.84 1.82
C LEU A 112 11.39 3.91 2.56
N MET A 113 11.41 2.63 2.20
CA MET A 113 10.57 1.58 2.77
C MET A 113 11.46 0.48 3.33
N PRO A 114 11.78 0.48 4.63
CA PRO A 114 12.52 -0.60 5.25
C PRO A 114 11.64 -1.83 5.44
N HIS A 115 12.29 -3.00 5.41
CA HIS A 115 11.69 -4.27 5.79
C HIS A 115 12.67 -5.10 6.63
N PHE A 116 12.11 -5.93 7.49
CA PHE A 116 12.87 -6.80 8.37
C PHE A 116 12.04 -8.05 8.67
N ALA A 117 12.68 -9.20 8.71
CA ALA A 117 12.06 -10.44 9.16
C ALA A 117 13.08 -11.38 9.80
N TYR A 118 12.56 -12.25 10.65
CA TYR A 118 13.30 -13.31 11.32
C TYR A 118 12.47 -14.59 11.25
N SER A 119 13.13 -15.71 10.95
CA SER A 119 12.52 -17.04 10.98
C SER A 119 13.37 -17.98 11.80
N MET A 120 12.71 -18.86 12.57
CA MET A 120 13.36 -19.85 13.41
C MET A 120 12.60 -21.17 13.36
N PRO A 121 13.18 -22.24 12.84
CA PRO A 121 12.69 -23.60 13.00
C PRO A 121 12.71 -24.01 14.49
N ILE A 122 11.61 -24.58 14.95
CA ILE A 122 11.51 -25.19 16.29
C ILE A 122 11.94 -26.64 16.20
N ASP A 123 11.44 -27.34 15.18
CA ASP A 123 11.78 -28.71 14.83
C ASP A 123 11.73 -28.91 13.31
N GLY A 124 11.68 -30.16 12.82
CA GLY A 124 11.66 -30.45 11.37
C GLY A 124 10.37 -30.03 10.67
N ASP A 125 9.27 -29.84 11.42
CA ASP A 125 7.93 -29.59 10.87
C ASP A 125 7.27 -28.32 11.43
N THR A 126 7.93 -27.62 12.34
CA THR A 126 7.36 -26.46 13.04
C THR A 126 8.33 -25.30 13.02
N ALA A 127 7.84 -24.12 12.68
CA ALA A 127 8.62 -22.88 12.67
C ALA A 127 7.80 -21.69 13.15
N TRP A 128 8.49 -20.65 13.61
CA TRP A 128 7.91 -19.35 13.91
C TRP A 128 8.77 -18.22 13.32
N GLY A 129 8.19 -17.06 13.22
CA GLY A 129 8.91 -15.89 12.74
C GLY A 129 8.23 -14.60 13.09
N VAL A 130 8.93 -13.51 12.89
CA VAL A 130 8.41 -12.14 13.00
C VAL A 130 8.82 -11.35 11.78
N ALA A 131 7.97 -10.41 11.35
CA ALA A 131 8.31 -9.49 10.28
C ALA A 131 7.75 -8.09 10.57
N MET A 132 8.45 -7.08 10.06
CA MET A 132 8.06 -5.68 10.06
C MET A 132 8.30 -5.11 8.67
N PHE A 133 7.27 -4.51 8.07
CA PHE A 133 7.36 -3.96 6.72
C PHE A 133 6.28 -2.91 6.47
N GLY A 134 6.55 -2.01 5.51
CA GLY A 134 5.53 -1.12 4.98
C GLY A 134 4.52 -1.89 4.15
N ASN A 135 3.22 -1.72 4.40
CA ASN A 135 2.18 -2.30 3.54
C ASN A 135 1.99 -1.48 2.27
N GLY A 136 1.99 -0.17 2.43
CA GLY A 136 1.73 0.79 1.36
C GLY A 136 1.28 2.13 1.90
N GLY A 137 0.67 2.92 1.02
CA GLY A 137 0.17 4.24 1.39
C GLY A 137 -0.30 5.04 0.18
N MET A 138 -0.65 6.28 0.43
CA MET A 138 -1.02 7.28 -0.59
C MET A 138 -0.34 8.58 -0.23
N ASN A 139 0.34 9.19 -1.20
CA ASN A 139 0.97 10.47 -0.99
C ASN A 139 0.89 11.31 -2.26
N THR A 140 0.54 12.57 -2.09
CA THR A 140 0.66 13.62 -3.11
C THR A 140 0.91 14.94 -2.43
N THR A 141 1.64 15.82 -3.10
CA THR A 141 1.80 17.21 -2.68
C THR A 141 1.82 18.10 -3.92
N TYR A 142 0.79 18.91 -4.07
CA TYR A 142 0.66 19.89 -5.14
C TYR A 142 0.86 21.29 -4.58
N GLN A 143 1.86 22.00 -5.11
CA GLN A 143 2.23 23.35 -4.68
C GLN A 143 1.98 24.34 -5.80
N ASN A 144 1.81 25.60 -5.43
CA ASN A 144 1.77 26.74 -6.38
C ASN A 144 0.70 26.61 -7.47
N VAL A 145 -0.42 25.94 -7.19
CA VAL A 145 -1.55 25.86 -8.12
C VAL A 145 -2.37 27.15 -7.99
N LEU A 146 -2.47 27.88 -9.11
CA LEU A 146 -3.29 29.06 -9.16
C LEU A 146 -4.76 28.64 -9.20
N ASN A 147 -5.54 29.08 -8.23
CA ASN A 147 -6.98 28.86 -8.17
C ASN A 147 -7.68 30.19 -7.91
N THR A 148 -8.50 30.61 -8.85
CA THR A 148 -9.25 31.88 -8.82
C THR A 148 -10.72 31.66 -8.50
N PHE A 149 -11.07 30.58 -7.82
CA PHE A 149 -12.43 30.32 -7.39
C PHE A 149 -12.97 31.51 -6.57
N PRO A 150 -14.12 32.07 -6.91
CA PRO A 150 -14.57 33.38 -6.42
C PRO A 150 -15.14 33.31 -5.00
N THR A 151 -14.41 32.73 -4.05
CA THR A 151 -14.76 32.80 -2.63
C THR A 151 -13.71 33.56 -1.85
N PRO A 152 -14.08 34.35 -0.86
CA PRO A 152 -13.13 35.12 -0.04
C PRO A 152 -12.07 34.25 0.66
N ASN A 153 -12.35 32.96 0.86
CA ASN A 153 -11.49 32.01 1.56
C ASN A 153 -10.60 31.17 0.64
N CYS A 154 -10.67 31.36 -0.68
CA CYS A 154 -9.80 30.64 -1.61
C CYS A 154 -8.42 31.32 -1.66
N VAL A 155 -7.42 30.66 -1.08
CA VAL A 155 -6.03 31.12 -1.06
C VAL A 155 -5.18 30.47 -2.14
N GLY A 156 -5.80 29.99 -3.23
CA GLY A 156 -5.15 29.20 -4.27
C GLY A 156 -5.10 27.71 -3.93
N GLY A 157 -4.37 26.93 -4.71
CA GLY A 157 -4.25 25.48 -4.55
C GLY A 157 -5.34 24.71 -5.29
N VAL A 158 -5.19 23.39 -5.36
CA VAL A 158 -6.12 22.49 -6.08
C VAL A 158 -7.54 22.64 -5.55
N PHE A 159 -7.71 22.71 -4.23
CA PHE A 159 -9.00 22.78 -3.54
C PHE A 159 -9.08 24.01 -2.61
N CYS A 160 -8.63 25.16 -3.08
CA CYS A 160 -8.73 26.47 -2.40
C CYS A 160 -8.02 26.56 -1.03
N GLY A 161 -7.27 25.60 -0.63
CA GLY A 161 -6.57 25.55 0.68
C GLY A 161 -5.06 25.77 0.59
N GLY A 162 -4.54 26.34 -0.48
CA GLY A 162 -3.12 26.49 -0.74
C GLY A 162 -2.48 25.15 -1.18
N LYS A 163 -1.34 24.79 -0.57
CA LYS A 163 -0.70 23.49 -0.81
C LYS A 163 -1.68 22.34 -0.50
N ALA A 164 -1.95 21.49 -1.48
CA ALA A 164 -2.90 20.39 -1.34
C ALA A 164 -2.23 19.04 -1.47
N GLY A 165 -2.68 18.08 -0.67
CA GLY A 165 -2.19 16.71 -0.75
C GLY A 165 -2.61 15.86 0.43
N VAL A 166 -2.26 14.58 0.33
CA VAL A 166 -2.45 13.58 1.39
C VAL A 166 -1.14 12.85 1.65
N ASP A 167 -0.97 12.33 2.84
CA ASP A 167 0.16 11.51 3.23
C ASP A 167 -0.34 10.38 4.15
N LEU A 168 -0.58 9.20 3.58
CA LEU A 168 -0.92 7.97 4.29
C LEU A 168 0.28 7.04 4.29
N LYS A 169 0.66 6.56 5.46
CA LYS A 169 1.72 5.57 5.67
C LYS A 169 1.16 4.42 6.48
N GLN A 170 1.48 3.19 6.07
CA GLN A 170 1.03 1.98 6.75
C GLN A 170 2.23 1.06 7.02
N MET A 171 2.39 0.67 8.27
CA MET A 171 3.41 -0.29 8.71
C MET A 171 2.71 -1.49 9.34
N PHE A 172 3.16 -2.69 8.99
CA PHE A 172 2.74 -3.95 9.58
C PHE A 172 3.84 -4.54 10.44
N ILE A 173 3.42 -5.08 11.58
CA ILE A 173 4.22 -5.92 12.47
C ILE A 173 3.45 -7.22 12.61
N THR A 174 4.10 -8.34 12.31
CA THR A 174 3.45 -9.65 12.34
C THR A 174 4.33 -10.69 13.00
N ALA A 175 3.72 -11.61 13.73
CA ALA A 175 4.37 -12.80 14.26
C ALA A 175 3.63 -14.02 13.72
N GLY A 176 4.33 -14.98 13.13
CA GLY A 176 3.76 -16.14 12.49
C GLY A 176 4.22 -17.44 13.11
N PHE A 177 3.34 -18.41 13.03
CA PHE A 177 3.61 -19.80 13.38
C PHE A 177 3.15 -20.70 12.24
N ALA A 178 3.96 -21.69 11.91
CA ALA A 178 3.67 -22.64 10.83
C ALA A 178 3.96 -24.07 11.26
N LYS A 179 3.17 -25.01 10.72
CA LYS A 179 3.36 -26.43 10.93
C LYS A 179 3.12 -27.22 9.66
N ARG A 180 3.99 -28.21 9.42
CA ARG A 180 3.91 -29.15 8.30
C ARG A 180 3.21 -30.45 8.73
N PHE A 181 2.35 -30.95 7.84
CA PHE A 181 1.65 -32.21 7.94
C PHE A 181 1.86 -32.99 6.64
N GLY A 182 2.93 -33.79 6.59
CA GLY A 182 3.32 -34.48 5.38
C GLY A 182 3.69 -33.52 4.24
N ALA A 183 2.91 -33.53 3.16
CA ALA A 183 3.11 -32.66 2.00
C ALA A 183 2.50 -31.25 2.14
N VAL A 184 1.68 -31.03 3.18
CA VAL A 184 0.94 -29.77 3.37
C VAL A 184 1.47 -29.03 4.58
N SER A 185 1.76 -27.76 4.42
CA SER A 185 2.10 -26.83 5.51
C SER A 185 0.98 -25.82 5.70
N VAL A 186 0.68 -25.48 6.93
CA VAL A 186 -0.27 -24.43 7.29
C VAL A 186 0.40 -23.42 8.21
N GLY A 187 0.01 -22.17 8.07
CA GLY A 187 0.56 -21.10 8.90
C GLY A 187 -0.48 -20.04 9.23
N VAL A 188 -0.29 -19.40 10.37
CA VAL A 188 -1.13 -18.31 10.86
C VAL A 188 -0.26 -17.22 11.45
N ALA A 189 -0.68 -15.98 11.24
CA ALA A 189 0.06 -14.81 11.70
C ALA A 189 -0.90 -13.67 12.06
N PRO A 190 -1.06 -13.31 13.34
CA PRO A 190 -1.64 -12.04 13.72
C PRO A 190 -0.83 -10.89 13.12
N VAL A 191 -1.55 -9.88 12.61
CA VAL A 191 -0.98 -8.68 12.00
C VAL A 191 -1.45 -7.48 12.81
N LEU A 192 -0.49 -6.73 13.34
CA LEU A 192 -0.70 -5.40 13.90
C LEU A 192 -0.36 -4.37 12.84
N ALA A 193 -1.20 -3.36 12.69
CA ALA A 193 -0.99 -2.27 11.77
C ALA A 193 -0.97 -0.93 12.49
N VAL A 194 -0.03 -0.08 12.08
CA VAL A 194 0.04 1.33 12.48
C VAL A 194 -0.10 2.17 11.23
N GLN A 195 -0.99 3.15 11.25
CA GLN A 195 -1.18 4.10 10.18
C GLN A 195 -0.91 5.53 10.66
N MET A 196 -0.28 6.30 9.81
CA MET A 196 -0.16 7.75 9.94
C MET A 196 -0.85 8.40 8.76
N PHE A 197 -1.66 9.41 9.02
CA PHE A 197 -2.37 10.14 7.97
C PHE A 197 -2.31 11.64 8.20
N LYS A 198 -2.15 12.38 7.10
CA LYS A 198 -2.24 13.83 7.04
C LYS A 198 -2.93 14.23 5.73
N ALA A 199 -3.80 15.26 5.77
CA ALA A 199 -4.38 15.91 4.60
C ALA A 199 -4.24 17.42 4.73
N GLU A 200 -3.87 18.07 3.63
CA GLU A 200 -3.67 19.51 3.54
C GLU A 200 -4.42 20.09 2.34
N GLY A 201 -4.83 21.37 2.45
CA GLY A 201 -5.31 22.13 1.32
C GLY A 201 -6.73 21.86 0.86
N LEU A 202 -7.58 21.21 1.66
CA LEU A 202 -8.95 20.81 1.29
C LEU A 202 -10.01 21.82 1.76
N ALA A 203 -9.70 23.11 1.86
CA ALA A 203 -10.57 24.12 2.44
C ALA A 203 -11.93 24.25 1.72
N GLN A 204 -11.97 23.99 0.42
CA GLN A 204 -13.17 24.03 -0.40
C GLN A 204 -14.29 23.08 0.06
N PHE A 205 -13.94 22.00 0.76
CA PHE A 205 -14.92 21.04 1.29
C PHE A 205 -15.36 21.38 2.73
N GLY A 206 -14.70 22.31 3.39
CA GLY A 206 -15.07 22.78 4.72
C GLY A 206 -16.18 23.83 4.65
N PHE A 207 -15.83 25.04 4.28
CA PHE A 207 -16.76 26.18 4.20
C PHE A 207 -16.63 26.91 2.85
N PRO A 208 -17.04 26.27 1.74
CA PRO A 208 -16.76 26.76 0.39
C PRO A 208 -17.40 28.11 0.09
N PHE A 209 -18.51 28.42 0.74
CA PHE A 209 -19.33 29.61 0.46
C PHE A 209 -19.37 30.61 1.64
N ALA A 210 -18.37 30.50 2.57
CA ALA A 210 -18.28 31.50 3.64
C ALA A 210 -18.15 32.91 3.04
N GLY A 211 -19.02 33.80 3.45
CA GLY A 211 -19.14 35.17 2.93
C GLY A 211 -20.19 35.38 1.81
N PHE A 212 -20.73 34.31 1.22
CA PHE A 212 -21.87 34.42 0.25
C PHE A 212 -23.24 34.30 0.90
N PHE A 213 -23.32 33.72 2.09
CA PHE A 213 -24.57 33.50 2.80
C PHE A 213 -24.63 34.31 4.11
N PRO A 214 -25.82 34.62 4.61
CA PRO A 214 -26.00 35.33 5.88
C PRO A 214 -25.27 34.60 7.03
N PRO A 215 -24.83 35.33 8.08
CA PRO A 215 -24.27 34.72 9.30
C PRO A 215 -25.23 33.65 9.85
N GLY A 216 -24.70 32.45 10.12
CA GLY A 216 -25.45 31.31 10.62
C GLY A 216 -25.87 30.28 9.57
N PHE A 217 -25.76 30.59 8.28
CA PHE A 217 -25.98 29.65 7.19
C PHE A 217 -24.65 29.43 6.44
N LEU A 218 -23.89 28.42 6.84
CA LEU A 218 -22.62 28.03 6.22
C LEU A 218 -22.74 26.61 5.67
N PRO A 219 -23.12 26.45 4.40
CA PRO A 219 -23.15 25.12 3.78
C PRO A 219 -21.74 24.53 3.77
N THR A 220 -21.65 23.29 4.20
CA THR A 220 -20.40 22.52 4.24
C THR A 220 -20.59 21.19 3.54
N PHE A 221 -19.50 20.66 2.96
CA PHE A 221 -19.47 19.30 2.41
C PHE A 221 -18.96 18.27 3.44
N SER A 222 -18.72 18.68 4.68
CA SER A 222 -18.21 17.82 5.74
C SER A 222 -19.14 17.80 6.95
N ALA A 223 -19.37 16.64 7.53
CA ALA A 223 -20.08 16.48 8.79
C ALA A 223 -19.30 17.05 9.99
N ASN A 224 -17.97 17.19 9.85
CA ASN A 224 -17.12 17.83 10.85
C ASN A 224 -16.03 18.67 10.15
N PRO A 225 -16.37 19.86 9.64
CA PRO A 225 -15.47 20.67 8.81
C PRO A 225 -14.20 21.14 9.52
N PHE A 226 -14.18 21.22 10.84
CA PHE A 226 -12.98 21.55 11.61
C PHE A 226 -11.97 20.37 11.68
N ASN A 227 -12.44 19.14 11.49
CA ASN A 227 -11.61 17.94 11.43
C ASN A 227 -11.54 17.37 10.00
N LEU A 228 -11.33 18.25 9.01
CA LEU A 228 -11.28 17.89 7.59
C LEU A 228 -9.87 17.97 7.01
N THR A 229 -9.13 19.03 7.28
CA THR A 229 -7.85 19.33 6.63
C THR A 229 -6.95 20.15 7.54
N ASN A 230 -5.62 20.14 7.28
CA ASN A 230 -4.60 20.95 7.97
C ASN A 230 -4.47 20.67 9.48
N ASN A 231 -4.88 19.50 9.96
CA ASN A 231 -4.89 19.13 11.37
C ASN A 231 -3.61 18.38 11.81
N GLY A 232 -2.55 18.42 10.96
CA GLY A 232 -1.30 17.71 11.20
C GLY A 232 -1.49 16.19 11.13
N THR A 233 -0.51 15.43 11.59
CA THR A 233 -0.55 13.97 11.53
C THR A 233 -1.52 13.39 12.56
N SER A 234 -2.38 12.47 12.11
CA SER A 234 -3.24 11.63 12.94
C SER A 234 -2.74 10.18 12.90
N LEU A 235 -2.73 9.52 14.04
CA LEU A 235 -2.35 8.13 14.18
C LEU A 235 -3.60 7.25 14.23
N SER A 236 -3.49 6.05 13.68
CA SER A 236 -4.47 4.98 13.78
C SER A 236 -3.72 3.66 13.93
N TYR A 237 -4.25 2.77 14.73
CA TYR A 237 -3.71 1.43 14.94
C TYR A 237 -4.84 0.41 14.92
N GLY A 238 -4.48 -0.81 14.59
CA GLY A 238 -5.45 -1.90 14.51
C GLY A 238 -4.79 -3.20 14.17
N GLY A 239 -5.58 -4.18 13.75
CA GLY A 239 -5.03 -5.48 13.42
C GLY A 239 -6.05 -6.41 12.82
N GLY A 240 -5.55 -7.58 12.47
CA GLY A 240 -6.28 -8.71 11.90
C GLY A 240 -5.41 -9.95 11.85
N LEU A 241 -5.75 -10.85 10.95
CA LEU A 241 -5.12 -12.15 10.84
C LEU A 241 -4.70 -12.44 9.40
N ARG A 242 -3.53 -13.03 9.21
CA ARG A 242 -3.11 -13.68 7.97
C ARG A 242 -3.01 -15.17 8.20
N ALA A 243 -3.51 -15.98 7.27
CA ALA A 243 -3.35 -17.41 7.27
C ALA A 243 -2.97 -17.90 5.88
N GLY A 244 -2.31 -19.05 5.80
CA GLY A 244 -1.95 -19.62 4.53
C GLY A 244 -1.67 -21.10 4.59
N VAL A 245 -1.66 -21.68 3.41
CA VAL A 245 -1.37 -23.09 3.15
C VAL A 245 -0.36 -23.18 2.03
N GLU A 246 0.56 -24.11 2.13
CA GLU A 246 1.44 -24.53 1.04
C GLU A 246 1.37 -26.04 0.90
N TRP A 247 1.21 -26.50 -0.32
CA TRP A 247 1.14 -27.92 -0.66
C TRP A 247 2.23 -28.30 -1.68
N LYS A 248 3.12 -29.17 -1.29
CA LYS A 248 4.12 -29.81 -2.17
C LYS A 248 3.47 -30.97 -2.90
N VAL A 249 2.83 -30.67 -4.04
CA VAL A 249 2.07 -31.65 -4.86
C VAL A 249 3.00 -32.74 -5.40
N THR A 250 4.18 -32.31 -5.87
CA THR A 250 5.30 -33.18 -6.27
C THR A 250 6.60 -32.54 -5.77
N PRO A 251 7.75 -33.22 -5.89
CA PRO A 251 9.04 -32.60 -5.57
C PRO A 251 9.33 -31.30 -6.33
N SER A 252 8.76 -31.15 -7.52
CA SER A 252 8.98 -29.98 -8.40
C SER A 252 7.77 -29.01 -8.46
N LEU A 253 6.58 -29.36 -7.93
CA LEU A 253 5.40 -28.52 -8.00
C LEU A 253 4.88 -28.18 -6.60
N ARG A 254 4.81 -26.90 -6.30
CA ARG A 254 4.24 -26.34 -5.08
C ARG A 254 3.03 -25.47 -5.41
N VAL A 255 2.02 -25.51 -4.57
CA VAL A 255 0.82 -24.67 -4.63
C VAL A 255 0.69 -23.93 -3.31
N GLY A 256 0.46 -22.64 -3.36
CA GLY A 256 0.29 -21.80 -2.19
C GLY A 256 -1.02 -21.02 -2.24
N VAL A 257 -1.68 -20.89 -1.10
CA VAL A 257 -2.83 -20.00 -0.90
C VAL A 257 -2.64 -19.26 0.42
N SER A 258 -2.84 -17.96 0.40
CA SER A 258 -2.80 -17.13 1.60
C SER A 258 -3.89 -16.08 1.57
N GLY A 259 -4.43 -15.72 2.72
CA GLY A 259 -5.41 -14.66 2.86
C GLY A 259 -5.18 -13.83 4.10
N GLN A 260 -5.54 -12.57 4.02
CA GLN A 260 -5.54 -11.63 5.13
C GLN A 260 -6.95 -11.09 5.33
N THR A 261 -7.44 -11.12 6.57
CA THR A 261 -8.70 -10.46 6.95
C THR A 261 -8.59 -8.95 6.72
N PRO A 262 -9.70 -8.20 6.70
CA PRO A 262 -9.59 -6.76 6.91
C PRO A 262 -8.80 -6.50 8.20
N LEU A 263 -7.95 -5.46 8.19
CA LEU A 263 -7.39 -4.96 9.43
C LEU A 263 -8.30 -3.84 9.93
N TRP A 264 -8.92 -4.07 11.07
CA TRP A 264 -9.82 -3.12 11.69
C TRP A 264 -9.01 -2.07 12.43
N MET A 265 -9.15 -0.82 11.98
CA MET A 265 -8.35 0.29 12.44
C MET A 265 -9.17 1.23 13.33
N THR A 266 -8.52 1.90 14.28
CA THR A 266 -9.10 3.05 14.97
C THR A 266 -9.29 4.21 14.00
N ALA A 267 -10.21 5.13 14.29
CA ALA A 267 -10.45 6.28 13.43
C ALA A 267 -9.28 7.29 13.50
N PHE A 268 -9.02 7.97 12.40
CA PHE A 268 -8.20 9.17 12.37
C PHE A 268 -8.99 10.34 12.97
N SER A 269 -8.88 10.55 14.27
CA SER A 269 -9.69 11.54 15.01
C SER A 269 -9.59 12.96 14.44
N LYS A 270 -8.38 13.37 13.99
CA LYS A 270 -8.15 14.67 13.38
C LYS A 270 -8.77 14.81 11.98
N TYR A 271 -9.27 13.73 11.39
CA TYR A 271 -9.85 13.65 10.05
C TYR A 271 -11.23 13.00 10.07
N SER A 272 -11.96 13.14 11.19
CA SER A 272 -13.31 12.62 11.33
C SER A 272 -14.31 13.29 10.38
N GLY A 273 -14.01 14.45 9.86
CA GLY A 273 -14.77 15.14 8.83
C GLY A 273 -14.34 14.83 7.40
N LEU A 274 -13.34 13.96 7.18
CA LEU A 274 -12.86 13.61 5.85
C LEU A 274 -13.30 12.19 5.46
N PHE A 275 -12.88 11.19 6.21
CA PHE A 275 -13.18 9.81 5.87
C PHE A 275 -14.53 9.35 6.44
N ALA A 276 -15.27 8.59 5.64
CA ALA A 276 -16.55 8.00 6.02
C ALA A 276 -16.49 7.32 7.40
N ASN A 277 -17.63 7.27 8.08
CA ASN A 277 -17.76 6.71 9.42
C ASN A 277 -16.86 7.40 10.48
N GLY A 278 -16.73 8.73 10.41
CA GLY A 278 -16.05 9.53 11.42
C GLY A 278 -14.53 9.37 11.41
N GLY A 279 -13.91 9.22 10.26
CA GLY A 279 -12.47 9.10 10.11
C GLY A 279 -11.95 7.66 10.06
N LYS A 280 -12.80 6.65 9.87
CA LYS A 280 -12.39 5.25 9.76
C LYS A 280 -11.73 4.96 8.41
N PHE A 281 -10.55 4.37 8.48
CA PHE A 281 -9.80 3.93 7.30
C PHE A 281 -9.21 2.53 7.57
N ASN A 282 -10.05 1.51 7.42
CA ASN A 282 -9.61 0.12 7.55
C ASN A 282 -8.68 -0.27 6.39
N ILE A 283 -7.86 -1.28 6.60
CA ILE A 283 -7.03 -1.85 5.53
C ILE A 283 -7.78 -3.05 4.94
N PRO A 284 -7.95 -3.12 3.61
CA PRO A 284 -8.75 -4.15 2.98
C PRO A 284 -8.19 -5.57 3.17
N ALA A 285 -9.09 -6.53 3.15
CA ALA A 285 -8.74 -7.94 3.02
C ALA A 285 -8.07 -8.20 1.67
N ASN A 286 -7.29 -9.26 1.60
CA ASN A 286 -6.77 -9.78 0.34
C ASN A 286 -6.65 -11.31 0.38
N ILE A 287 -6.61 -11.91 -0.79
CA ILE A 287 -6.32 -13.32 -1.01
C ILE A 287 -5.31 -13.46 -2.14
N THR A 288 -4.36 -14.38 -1.97
CA THR A 288 -3.37 -14.71 -2.98
C THR A 288 -3.34 -16.23 -3.16
N ALA A 289 -3.31 -16.68 -4.40
CA ALA A 289 -3.13 -18.08 -4.74
C ALA A 289 -2.13 -18.20 -5.89
N GLY A 290 -1.29 -19.22 -5.88
CA GLY A 290 -0.27 -19.38 -6.90
C GLY A 290 0.41 -20.73 -6.89
N VAL A 291 1.26 -20.90 -7.87
CA VAL A 291 2.05 -22.11 -8.09
C VAL A 291 3.53 -21.75 -8.29
N ALA A 292 4.41 -22.63 -7.87
CA ALA A 292 5.83 -22.59 -8.19
C ALA A 292 6.24 -23.95 -8.76
N PHE A 293 6.88 -23.94 -9.92
CA PHE A 293 7.27 -25.14 -10.66
C PHE A 293 8.75 -25.11 -11.01
N ASP A 294 9.48 -26.08 -10.47
CA ASP A 294 10.89 -26.28 -10.79
C ASP A 294 11.01 -27.03 -12.14
N VAL A 295 11.13 -26.24 -13.22
CA VAL A 295 11.30 -26.77 -14.60
C VAL A 295 12.62 -27.49 -14.74
N MET A 296 13.64 -27.02 -14.06
CA MET A 296 14.98 -27.60 -13.92
C MET A 296 15.43 -27.44 -12.47
N PRO A 297 16.43 -28.20 -12.01
CA PRO A 297 16.93 -28.09 -10.63
C PRO A 297 17.38 -26.67 -10.23
N ASN A 298 17.69 -25.83 -11.21
CA ASN A 298 18.15 -24.45 -11.03
C ASN A 298 17.23 -23.39 -11.62
N LEU A 299 16.03 -23.76 -12.12
CA LEU A 299 15.06 -22.81 -12.69
C LEU A 299 13.66 -23.08 -12.14
N THR A 300 13.15 -22.12 -11.39
CA THR A 300 11.79 -22.10 -10.85
C THR A 300 10.94 -21.06 -11.59
N LEU A 301 9.78 -21.45 -12.10
CA LEU A 301 8.76 -20.55 -12.64
C LEU A 301 7.63 -20.42 -11.63
N MET A 302 7.05 -19.22 -11.55
CA MET A 302 5.96 -18.89 -10.63
C MET A 302 4.82 -18.22 -11.39
N ALA A 303 3.58 -18.51 -10.97
CA ALA A 303 2.38 -17.81 -11.43
C ALA A 303 1.45 -17.60 -10.25
N GLU A 304 0.95 -16.38 -10.07
CA GLU A 304 0.12 -15.99 -8.94
C GLU A 304 -1.07 -15.13 -9.36
N TYR A 305 -2.14 -15.24 -8.62
CA TYR A 305 -3.30 -14.36 -8.63
C TYR A 305 -3.51 -13.79 -7.24
N LYS A 306 -3.65 -12.46 -7.16
CA LYS A 306 -4.00 -11.74 -5.93
C LYS A 306 -5.26 -10.91 -6.15
N ARG A 307 -6.16 -10.92 -5.18
CA ARG A 307 -7.30 -10.00 -5.12
C ARG A 307 -7.27 -9.18 -3.84
N ILE A 308 -7.44 -7.87 -3.98
CA ILE A 308 -7.53 -6.93 -2.87
C ILE A 308 -8.94 -6.35 -2.86
N PHE A 309 -9.63 -6.49 -1.73
CA PHE A 309 -11.04 -6.13 -1.57
C PHE A 309 -11.21 -4.69 -1.10
N TYR A 310 -10.84 -3.72 -1.96
CA TYR A 310 -11.01 -2.30 -1.66
C TYR A 310 -12.47 -1.92 -1.41
N SER A 311 -13.43 -2.62 -2.04
CA SER A 311 -14.87 -2.44 -1.85
C SER A 311 -15.33 -2.62 -0.40
N GLY A 312 -14.55 -3.32 0.44
CA GLY A 312 -14.81 -3.50 1.87
C GLY A 312 -14.46 -2.28 2.74
N VAL A 313 -13.89 -1.20 2.17
CA VAL A 313 -13.44 -0.02 2.92
C VAL A 313 -14.17 1.23 2.43
N PRO A 314 -15.21 1.72 3.14
CA PRO A 314 -16.05 2.84 2.70
C PRO A 314 -15.25 4.11 2.33
N ALA A 315 -14.23 4.47 3.11
CA ALA A 315 -13.38 5.63 2.83
C ALA A 315 -12.66 5.55 1.47
N ILE A 316 -12.50 4.35 0.90
CA ILE A 316 -11.84 4.10 -0.38
C ILE A 316 -12.90 3.84 -1.47
N ALA A 317 -13.89 3.01 -1.19
CA ALA A 317 -14.81 2.47 -2.19
C ALA A 317 -16.04 3.32 -2.47
N ASN A 318 -16.51 4.11 -1.48
CA ASN A 318 -17.67 4.96 -1.69
C ASN A 318 -17.40 5.91 -2.87
N THR A 319 -18.43 6.11 -3.70
CA THR A 319 -18.30 7.06 -4.81
C THR A 319 -18.14 8.49 -4.31
N GLY A 320 -17.22 9.23 -4.90
CA GLY A 320 -17.08 10.65 -4.66
C GLY A 320 -18.33 11.43 -5.09
N ALA A 321 -19.10 10.89 -6.06
CA ALA A 321 -20.32 11.52 -6.55
C ALA A 321 -21.42 11.67 -5.47
N SER A 322 -21.33 10.98 -4.35
CA SER A 322 -22.27 11.20 -3.22
C SER A 322 -22.23 12.61 -2.65
N ILE A 323 -21.18 13.40 -2.93
CA ILE A 323 -21.10 14.83 -2.53
C ILE A 323 -22.04 15.75 -3.32
N ILE A 324 -22.59 15.28 -4.45
CA ILE A 324 -23.43 16.07 -5.38
C ILE A 324 -24.76 16.50 -4.74
N VAL A 325 -25.25 15.76 -3.79
CA VAL A 325 -26.65 15.86 -3.30
C VAL A 325 -26.95 17.00 -2.30
N PRO A 326 -26.02 17.64 -1.57
CA PRO A 326 -26.34 18.58 -0.50
C PRO A 326 -27.13 19.82 -0.92
N PHE A 327 -27.16 20.21 -2.21
CA PHE A 327 -27.79 21.45 -2.69
C PHE A 327 -29.10 21.25 -3.43
N VAL A 328 -29.42 20.03 -3.85
CA VAL A 328 -30.60 19.76 -4.72
C VAL A 328 -31.73 19.07 -3.95
N ALA A 329 -31.44 18.44 -2.83
CA ALA A 329 -32.38 17.84 -1.90
C ALA A 329 -31.83 17.95 -0.47
N PRO A 330 -32.63 17.84 0.60
CA PRO A 330 -32.07 17.74 1.94
C PRO A 330 -31.06 16.58 1.96
N PRO A 331 -29.83 16.82 2.48
CA PRO A 331 -28.77 15.81 2.41
C PRO A 331 -29.28 14.55 3.12
N GLY A 332 -29.42 13.48 2.35
CA GLY A 332 -29.64 12.16 2.93
C GLY A 332 -28.45 11.78 3.84
N PRO A 333 -28.65 10.98 4.86
CA PRO A 333 -27.55 10.50 5.68
C PRO A 333 -26.53 9.80 4.75
N GLY A 334 -25.29 10.29 4.75
CA GLY A 334 -24.19 9.71 3.96
C GLY A 334 -23.65 10.56 2.81
N ALA A 335 -24.24 11.72 2.53
CA ALA A 335 -23.75 12.62 1.47
C ALA A 335 -22.55 13.50 1.88
N LEU A 336 -22.30 13.72 3.17
CA LEU A 336 -21.21 14.54 3.67
C LEU A 336 -19.92 13.73 3.89
N LEU A 337 -18.78 14.31 3.61
CA LEU A 337 -17.48 13.78 4.04
C LEU A 337 -17.51 13.56 5.56
N GLY A 338 -16.95 12.45 6.02
CA GLY A 338 -16.97 12.06 7.43
C GLY A 338 -18.23 11.34 7.89
N ALA A 339 -19.38 11.53 7.24
CA ALA A 339 -20.64 10.88 7.62
C ALA A 339 -20.62 9.35 7.32
N PRO A 340 -21.50 8.57 7.96
CA PRO A 340 -21.76 7.19 7.55
C PRO A 340 -22.19 7.16 6.06
N GLY A 341 -21.52 6.34 5.24
CA GLY A 341 -21.77 6.32 3.79
C GLY A 341 -21.29 7.55 3.01
N GLY A 342 -20.58 8.47 3.64
CA GLY A 342 -20.01 9.66 3.01
C GLY A 342 -19.04 9.33 1.87
N PRO A 343 -18.67 10.34 1.04
CA PRO A 343 -17.80 10.19 -0.11
C PRO A 343 -16.47 9.52 0.23
N GLY A 344 -15.95 8.77 -0.74
CA GLY A 344 -14.60 8.19 -0.76
C GLY A 344 -13.94 8.41 -2.12
N PHE A 345 -12.98 7.56 -2.47
CA PHE A 345 -12.23 7.65 -3.73
C PHE A 345 -12.90 6.90 -4.90
N GLY A 346 -13.99 6.17 -4.67
CA GLY A 346 -14.70 5.41 -5.69
C GLY A 346 -13.94 4.20 -6.25
N TRP A 347 -12.96 3.67 -5.49
CA TRP A 347 -12.14 2.55 -5.96
C TRP A 347 -12.93 1.24 -6.00
N ARG A 348 -12.61 0.41 -6.97
CA ARG A 348 -13.04 -0.99 -7.07
C ARG A 348 -11.94 -1.93 -6.61
N ASP A 349 -12.30 -3.20 -6.41
CA ASP A 349 -11.35 -4.27 -6.11
C ASP A 349 -10.27 -4.37 -7.18
N VAL A 350 -9.08 -4.71 -6.75
CA VAL A 350 -7.94 -4.96 -7.63
C VAL A 350 -7.72 -6.46 -7.77
N ASN A 351 -7.56 -6.90 -9.01
CA ASN A 351 -7.10 -8.24 -9.36
C ASN A 351 -5.71 -8.09 -9.99
N ALA A 352 -4.72 -8.79 -9.46
CA ALA A 352 -3.36 -8.81 -9.96
C ALA A 352 -2.97 -10.22 -10.40
N PHE A 353 -2.30 -10.32 -11.54
CA PHE A 353 -1.77 -11.56 -12.11
C PHE A 353 -0.27 -11.40 -12.26
N THR A 354 0.49 -12.27 -11.62
CA THR A 354 1.96 -12.23 -11.61
C THR A 354 2.52 -13.48 -12.25
N VAL A 355 3.54 -13.31 -13.07
CA VAL A 355 4.42 -14.39 -13.53
C VAL A 355 5.86 -14.02 -13.20
N ALA A 356 6.64 -14.99 -12.71
CA ALA A 356 8.02 -14.74 -12.33
C ALA A 356 8.90 -15.97 -12.55
N ALA A 357 10.21 -15.73 -12.55
CA ALA A 357 11.23 -16.77 -12.68
C ALA A 357 12.40 -16.47 -11.73
N GLU A 358 12.92 -17.51 -11.09
CA GLU A 358 14.22 -17.53 -10.44
C GLU A 358 15.13 -18.52 -11.17
N TRP A 359 16.28 -18.04 -11.65
CA TRP A 359 17.29 -18.86 -12.30
C TRP A 359 18.63 -18.78 -11.56
N ARG A 360 19.03 -19.87 -10.91
CA ARG A 360 20.32 -20.03 -10.25
C ARG A 360 21.38 -20.39 -11.30
N VAL A 361 21.90 -19.36 -11.96
CA VAL A 361 22.88 -19.50 -13.05
C VAL A 361 24.22 -20.03 -12.57
N LEU A 362 24.59 -19.75 -11.32
CA LEU A 362 25.75 -20.25 -10.62
C LEU A 362 25.37 -20.66 -9.17
N PRO A 363 26.15 -21.50 -8.49
CA PRO A 363 25.86 -21.82 -7.07
C PRO A 363 25.76 -20.59 -6.16
N GLN A 364 26.42 -19.49 -6.53
CA GLN A 364 26.41 -18.23 -5.77
C GLN A 364 25.49 -17.16 -6.35
N LEU A 365 24.98 -17.31 -7.59
CA LEU A 365 24.25 -16.26 -8.29
C LEU A 365 22.89 -16.75 -8.77
N ALA A 366 21.83 -16.13 -8.24
CA ALA A 366 20.47 -16.24 -8.74
C ALA A 366 20.07 -14.96 -9.49
N LEU A 367 19.49 -15.12 -10.66
CA LEU A 367 18.82 -14.05 -11.42
C LEU A 367 17.32 -14.22 -11.25
N ARG A 368 16.62 -13.10 -11.11
CA ARG A 368 15.16 -13.07 -10.94
C ARG A 368 14.54 -12.08 -11.90
N ALA A 369 13.38 -12.43 -12.40
CA ALA A 369 12.57 -11.53 -13.21
C ALA A 369 11.08 -11.79 -12.94
N GLY A 370 10.25 -10.77 -13.05
CA GLY A 370 8.82 -10.90 -12.87
C GLY A 370 8.04 -9.81 -13.59
N TYR A 371 6.78 -10.13 -13.87
CA TYR A 371 5.80 -9.21 -14.43
C TYR A 371 4.48 -9.37 -13.70
N THR A 372 3.90 -8.25 -13.28
CA THR A 372 2.55 -8.20 -12.71
C THR A 372 1.69 -7.26 -13.52
N HIS A 373 0.51 -7.76 -13.89
CA HIS A 373 -0.59 -6.94 -14.41
C HIS A 373 -1.73 -6.89 -13.42
N ASN A 374 -2.14 -5.69 -13.03
CA ASN A 374 -3.31 -5.49 -12.16
C ASN A 374 -4.38 -4.61 -12.80
N THR A 375 -5.64 -4.85 -12.40
CA THR A 375 -6.75 -3.99 -12.79
C THR A 375 -6.62 -2.63 -12.10
N ASN A 376 -6.99 -1.55 -12.82
CA ASN A 376 -6.97 -0.21 -12.28
C ASN A 376 -8.13 -0.03 -11.27
N PRO A 377 -7.88 0.37 -10.00
CA PRO A 377 -8.94 0.63 -9.04
C PRO A 377 -9.74 1.90 -9.36
N VAL A 378 -9.12 2.91 -9.96
CA VAL A 378 -9.74 4.22 -10.22
C VAL A 378 -10.66 4.14 -11.44
N ARG A 379 -11.93 4.44 -11.24
CA ARG A 379 -12.91 4.50 -12.34
C ARG A 379 -12.76 5.82 -13.09
N TRP A 380 -13.08 5.81 -14.39
CA TRP A 380 -12.98 6.99 -15.24
C TRP A 380 -13.79 8.19 -14.74
N ASN A 381 -14.90 7.98 -14.06
CA ASN A 381 -15.75 9.03 -13.50
C ASN A 381 -15.40 9.45 -12.06
N GLU A 382 -14.38 8.85 -11.46
CA GLU A 382 -13.94 9.14 -10.07
C GLU A 382 -12.61 9.92 -10.04
N VAL A 383 -12.22 10.58 -11.13
CA VAL A 383 -10.91 11.22 -11.27
C VAL A 383 -10.71 12.43 -10.34
N THR A 384 -11.75 13.15 -9.97
CA THR A 384 -11.64 14.42 -9.23
C THR A 384 -10.97 14.27 -7.88
N PHE A 385 -11.46 13.38 -7.01
CA PHE A 385 -10.82 13.15 -5.70
C PHE A 385 -9.55 12.34 -5.82
N ASN A 386 -9.43 11.55 -6.87
CA ASN A 386 -8.23 10.77 -7.14
C ASN A 386 -7.03 11.61 -7.61
N ILE A 387 -7.16 12.93 -7.78
CA ILE A 387 -6.00 13.84 -7.82
C ILE A 387 -5.14 13.65 -6.57
N LEU A 388 -5.76 13.45 -5.40
CA LEU A 388 -5.06 13.22 -4.12
C LEU A 388 -4.46 11.81 -3.99
N ALA A 389 -5.04 10.82 -4.69
CA ALA A 389 -4.63 9.42 -4.60
C ALA A 389 -4.64 8.73 -5.98
N PRO A 390 -3.80 9.16 -6.94
CA PRO A 390 -3.85 8.68 -8.31
C PRO A 390 -3.20 7.30 -8.49
N GLY A 391 -3.74 6.26 -7.85
CA GLY A 391 -3.28 4.87 -7.93
C GLY A 391 -3.67 4.18 -9.23
N VAL A 392 -3.28 4.74 -10.39
CA VAL A 392 -3.79 4.35 -11.71
C VAL A 392 -2.94 3.34 -12.47
N VAL A 393 -1.75 2.99 -11.98
CA VAL A 393 -0.82 2.07 -12.66
C VAL A 393 -1.31 0.64 -12.69
N THR A 394 -0.89 -0.12 -13.70
CA THR A 394 -1.39 -1.47 -13.96
C THR A 394 -0.31 -2.50 -14.27
N ASP A 395 0.89 -2.08 -14.69
CA ASP A 395 1.90 -2.98 -15.23
C ASP A 395 3.22 -2.79 -14.49
N HIS A 396 3.80 -3.87 -13.95
CA HIS A 396 5.02 -3.87 -13.15
C HIS A 396 6.01 -4.84 -13.76
N ILE A 397 7.17 -4.35 -14.14
CA ILE A 397 8.27 -5.14 -14.73
C ILE A 397 9.42 -5.09 -13.74
N SER A 398 9.79 -6.24 -13.23
CA SER A 398 10.83 -6.37 -12.20
C SER A 398 11.96 -7.27 -12.67
N ALA A 399 13.16 -6.94 -12.21
CA ALA A 399 14.34 -7.78 -12.34
C ALA A 399 15.20 -7.66 -11.07
N GLY A 400 15.98 -8.67 -10.80
CA GLY A 400 16.89 -8.65 -9.65
C GLY A 400 17.91 -9.77 -9.66
N LEU A 401 18.78 -9.73 -8.69
CA LEU A 401 19.78 -10.75 -8.46
C LEU A 401 19.98 -11.02 -6.97
N GLY A 402 20.34 -12.25 -6.64
CA GLY A 402 20.80 -12.67 -5.33
C GLY A 402 22.22 -13.20 -5.42
N TYR A 403 23.13 -12.65 -4.62
CA TYR A 403 24.53 -13.08 -4.54
C TYR A 403 24.85 -13.66 -3.17
N LYS A 404 25.08 -14.97 -3.16
CA LYS A 404 25.51 -15.72 -1.98
C LYS A 404 27.00 -15.51 -1.75
N TYR A 405 27.35 -14.57 -0.88
CA TYR A 405 28.74 -14.25 -0.56
C TYR A 405 29.47 -15.43 0.12
N ASN A 406 28.76 -16.11 1.02
CA ASN A 406 29.20 -17.35 1.66
C ASN A 406 27.97 -18.19 2.07
N GLU A 407 28.15 -19.31 2.80
CA GLU A 407 27.07 -20.21 3.19
C GLU A 407 25.99 -19.52 4.05
N ASN A 408 26.34 -18.45 4.75
CA ASN A 408 25.48 -17.76 5.69
C ASN A 408 24.92 -16.43 5.16
N LEU A 409 25.64 -15.73 4.28
CA LEU A 409 25.36 -14.35 3.91
C LEU A 409 25.01 -14.24 2.43
N THR A 410 23.82 -13.68 2.17
CA THR A 410 23.31 -13.38 0.82
C THR A 410 22.95 -11.90 0.72
N PHE A 411 23.31 -11.28 -0.40
CA PHE A 411 22.89 -9.94 -0.79
C PHE A 411 21.92 -10.04 -1.95
N ASP A 412 20.85 -9.26 -1.89
CA ASP A 412 19.82 -9.20 -2.92
C ASP A 412 19.65 -7.77 -3.44
N LEU A 413 19.44 -7.65 -4.74
CA LEU A 413 19.12 -6.41 -5.44
C LEU A 413 17.87 -6.63 -6.27
N ALA A 414 16.96 -5.67 -6.27
CA ALA A 414 15.80 -5.64 -7.14
C ALA A 414 15.56 -4.26 -7.72
N MET A 415 15.06 -4.22 -8.94
CA MET A 415 14.58 -3.03 -9.62
C MET A 415 13.22 -3.31 -10.24
N THR A 416 12.30 -2.35 -10.11
CA THR A 416 10.96 -2.41 -10.71
C THR A 416 10.70 -1.14 -11.49
N VAL A 417 10.25 -1.31 -12.72
CA VAL A 417 9.79 -0.22 -13.59
C VAL A 417 8.30 -0.37 -13.84
N VAL A 418 7.58 0.73 -13.67
CA VAL A 418 6.13 0.80 -13.87
C VAL A 418 5.86 1.86 -14.92
N PRO A 419 5.45 1.48 -16.15
CA PRO A 419 5.18 2.40 -17.23
C PRO A 419 4.08 3.41 -16.90
N THR A 420 4.13 4.55 -17.57
CA THR A 420 3.11 5.60 -17.40
C THR A 420 1.72 5.08 -17.74
N LYS A 421 0.78 5.30 -16.83
CA LYS A 421 -0.65 5.07 -17.02
C LYS A 421 -1.43 6.35 -16.78
N THR A 422 -2.49 6.52 -17.57
CA THR A 422 -3.40 7.66 -17.45
C THR A 422 -4.84 7.19 -17.32
N VAL A 423 -5.64 7.98 -16.61
CA VAL A 423 -7.11 7.85 -16.57
C VAL A 423 -7.70 9.24 -16.76
N THR A 424 -8.59 9.36 -17.74
CA THR A 424 -9.28 10.62 -18.05
C THR A 424 -10.78 10.45 -17.81
N GLY A 425 -11.38 11.45 -17.18
CA GLY A 425 -12.81 11.49 -16.94
C GLY A 425 -13.34 12.89 -16.68
N PRO A 426 -14.66 13.06 -16.57
CA PRO A 426 -15.30 14.34 -16.29
C PRO A 426 -14.95 14.83 -14.90
N GLU A 427 -14.88 16.14 -14.73
CA GLU A 427 -14.82 16.73 -13.39
C GLU A 427 -16.14 16.49 -12.65
N MET A 428 -16.06 16.01 -11.43
CA MET A 428 -17.19 15.96 -10.51
C MET A 428 -17.31 17.29 -9.79
N THR A 429 -18.50 17.86 -9.80
CA THR A 429 -18.85 19.11 -9.12
C THR A 429 -19.99 18.87 -8.14
N PRO A 430 -20.31 19.81 -7.23
CA PRO A 430 -21.50 19.71 -6.38
C PRO A 430 -22.83 19.60 -7.14
N PHE A 431 -22.85 19.97 -8.41
CA PHE A 431 -24.06 19.97 -9.26
C PHE A 431 -24.10 18.78 -10.23
N GLY A 432 -23.16 17.85 -10.12
CA GLY A 432 -23.04 16.68 -10.99
C GLY A 432 -21.75 16.65 -11.78
N TYR A 433 -21.66 15.72 -12.71
CA TYR A 433 -20.52 15.61 -13.60
C TYR A 433 -20.55 16.71 -14.66
N ASN A 434 -19.47 17.48 -14.75
CA ASN A 434 -19.30 18.47 -15.79
C ASN A 434 -18.54 17.84 -16.98
N ILE A 435 -19.30 17.45 -18.01
CA ILE A 435 -18.75 16.79 -19.21
C ILE A 435 -17.97 17.74 -20.12
N ALA A 436 -18.10 19.06 -19.96
CA ALA A 436 -17.31 20.06 -20.68
C ALA A 436 -15.90 20.20 -20.12
N ARG A 437 -15.64 19.58 -18.98
CA ARG A 437 -14.34 19.57 -18.32
C ARG A 437 -13.84 18.14 -18.14
N SER A 438 -12.55 17.96 -18.33
CA SER A 438 -11.93 16.67 -18.08
C SER A 438 -10.68 16.79 -17.20
N ILE A 439 -10.51 15.80 -16.35
CA ILE A 439 -9.32 15.61 -15.51
C ILE A 439 -8.62 14.35 -15.99
N THR A 440 -7.33 14.48 -16.29
CA THR A 440 -6.46 13.35 -16.62
C THR A 440 -5.47 13.14 -15.49
N LEU A 441 -5.59 12.02 -14.81
CA LEU A 441 -4.60 11.52 -13.85
C LEU A 441 -3.48 10.80 -14.59
N SER A 442 -2.25 10.94 -14.12
CA SER A 442 -1.09 10.27 -14.70
C SER A 442 -0.14 9.81 -13.59
N MET A 443 0.41 8.60 -13.75
CA MET A 443 1.39 8.04 -12.84
C MET A 443 2.35 7.10 -13.58
N HIS A 444 3.64 7.14 -13.19
CA HIS A 444 4.64 6.11 -13.46
C HIS A 444 5.51 5.94 -12.22
N GLN A 445 6.25 4.83 -12.14
CA GLN A 445 7.03 4.52 -10.94
C GLN A 445 8.36 3.86 -11.28
N PHE A 446 9.30 4.03 -10.37
CA PHE A 446 10.53 3.26 -10.33
C PHE A 446 10.79 2.83 -8.89
N GLU A 447 11.28 1.60 -8.68
CA GLU A 447 11.72 1.11 -7.39
C GLU A 447 13.12 0.51 -7.50
N ALA A 448 13.94 0.72 -6.46
CA ALA A 448 15.21 0.04 -6.27
C ALA A 448 15.27 -0.50 -4.83
N SER A 449 15.55 -1.77 -4.66
CA SER A 449 15.58 -2.43 -3.36
C SER A 449 16.90 -3.14 -3.13
N LEU A 450 17.45 -2.98 -1.93
CA LEU A 450 18.63 -3.69 -1.43
C LEU A 450 18.22 -4.54 -0.23
N GLY A 451 18.63 -5.80 -0.23
CA GLY A 451 18.36 -6.76 0.83
C GLY A 451 19.61 -7.49 1.28
N VAL A 452 19.57 -7.95 2.50
CA VAL A 452 20.58 -8.84 3.06
C VAL A 452 19.90 -9.92 3.89
N SER A 453 20.31 -11.16 3.70
CA SER A 453 19.87 -12.31 4.47
C SER A 453 21.07 -12.99 5.13
N TYR A 454 20.94 -13.29 6.41
CA TYR A 454 21.93 -14.03 7.16
C TYR A 454 21.32 -15.30 7.76
N LYS A 455 21.87 -16.47 7.39
CA LYS A 455 21.53 -17.78 7.95
C LYS A 455 22.41 -18.06 9.15
N PHE A 456 21.79 -18.34 10.28
CA PHE A 456 22.52 -18.79 11.46
C PHE A 456 22.91 -20.25 11.24
N GLY A 457 24.14 -20.63 11.59
CA GLY A 457 24.56 -22.02 11.53
C GLY A 457 23.66 -22.90 12.42
N ASP A 458 23.40 -24.11 11.97
CA ASP A 458 22.64 -25.09 12.76
C ASP A 458 23.31 -25.25 14.13
N LYS A 459 22.59 -24.93 15.21
CA LYS A 459 23.01 -25.41 16.53
C LYS A 459 22.99 -26.93 16.48
N PRO A 460 24.07 -27.63 16.93
CA PRO A 460 24.02 -29.08 17.05
C PRO A 460 22.75 -29.46 17.82
N ARG A 461 21.89 -30.26 17.22
CA ARG A 461 20.69 -30.76 17.92
C ARG A 461 21.21 -31.47 19.18
N PRO A 462 20.67 -31.17 20.38
CA PRO A 462 21.04 -31.95 21.54
C PRO A 462 20.66 -33.41 21.23
N VAL A 463 21.62 -34.29 21.24
CA VAL A 463 21.43 -35.73 21.11
C VAL A 463 20.70 -36.14 22.42
N VAL A 464 19.38 -36.25 22.33
CA VAL A 464 18.58 -36.83 23.43
C VAL A 464 18.96 -38.31 23.41
N ALA A 465 19.88 -38.69 24.26
CA ALA A 465 20.16 -40.11 24.51
C ALA A 465 18.84 -40.73 25.00
N LYS A 466 18.25 -41.60 24.22
CA LYS A 466 17.19 -42.48 24.69
C LYS A 466 17.83 -43.52 25.62
N TYR A 467 17.61 -43.35 26.91
CA TYR A 467 17.83 -44.42 27.90
C TYR A 467 16.61 -45.35 27.93
#